data_08d42f1534c367106ec7af828d8fa6b7
#
_entry.id   08d42f1534c367106ec7af828d8fa6b7
#
_cell.length_a   1.000
_cell.length_b   1.000
_cell.length_c   1.000
_cell.angle_alpha   90.00
_cell.angle_beta   90.00
_cell.angle_gamma   90.00
#
_symmetry.space_group_name_H-M   'P 1'
#
loop_
_entity.id
_entity.type
_entity.pdbx_description
1 polymer ?
#
loop_
_entity_poly.entity_id
_entity_poly.type
_entity_poly.pdbx_seq_one_letter_code
_entity_poly.pdbx_strand_id
1 'polypeptide(L)'
;MSNDIRKTMWKAMNDSPFLMIGLDHSLQHSEPMTAQLDENADSEFWFYTTKTNRIAEGGPAKATFVSKDNKVFASIRGVLKPETDEAVIDKYWSKMAASWYEQGSEDPSLLMMRF
;
A
#
# COMPACT_ATOMS: atom_id res chain seq x y z
N MET A 1 19.95 -16.35 -4.55
CA MET A 1 19.07 -16.20 -5.71
C MET A 1 17.77 -15.52 -5.36
N SER A 2 16.88 -16.19 -4.62
CA SER A 2 15.60 -15.60 -4.25
C SER A 2 15.71 -14.31 -3.44
N ASN A 3 16.71 -14.19 -2.57
CA ASN A 3 16.93 -12.98 -1.79
C ASN A 3 17.29 -11.77 -2.65
N ASP A 4 18.05 -11.97 -3.71
CA ASP A 4 18.43 -10.89 -4.62
C ASP A 4 17.22 -10.39 -5.40
N ILE A 5 16.36 -11.30 -5.84
CA ILE A 5 15.13 -10.96 -6.55
C ILE A 5 14.19 -10.18 -5.63
N ARG A 6 14.04 -10.62 -4.38
CA ARG A 6 13.21 -9.93 -3.40
C ARG A 6 13.73 -8.53 -3.13
N LYS A 7 15.01 -8.39 -2.89
CA LYS A 7 15.63 -7.07 -2.64
C LYS A 7 15.43 -6.14 -3.83
N THR A 8 15.59 -6.67 -5.04
CA THR A 8 15.38 -5.90 -6.26
C THR A 8 13.95 -5.39 -6.34
N MET A 9 12.97 -6.24 -6.04
CA MET A 9 11.56 -5.85 -6.04
C MET A 9 11.27 -4.76 -5.00
N TRP A 10 11.70 -4.95 -3.76
CA TRP A 10 11.45 -3.98 -2.69
C TRP A 10 12.11 -2.64 -2.96
N LYS A 11 13.33 -2.66 -3.49
CA LYS A 11 14.02 -1.44 -3.87
C LYS A 11 13.29 -0.72 -5.00
N ALA A 12 12.83 -1.45 -6.00
CA ALA A 12 12.07 -0.88 -7.10
C ALA A 12 10.75 -0.28 -6.62
N MET A 13 10.07 -0.93 -5.67
CA MET A 13 8.84 -0.42 -5.09
C MET A 13 9.09 0.84 -4.25
N ASN A 14 10.18 0.89 -3.51
CA ASN A 14 10.53 2.09 -2.75
C ASN A 14 10.81 3.28 -3.68
N ASP A 15 11.41 3.01 -4.83
CA ASP A 15 11.73 4.04 -5.82
C ASP A 15 10.48 4.52 -6.57
N SER A 16 9.53 3.62 -6.85
CA SER A 16 8.30 3.94 -7.56
C SER A 16 7.13 3.19 -6.93
N PRO A 17 6.54 3.72 -5.84
CA PRO A 17 5.64 2.97 -4.96
C PRO A 17 4.19 2.87 -5.43
N PHE A 18 3.96 2.78 -6.73
CA PHE A 18 2.61 2.73 -7.31
C PHE A 18 2.26 1.30 -7.68
N LEU A 19 1.12 0.82 -7.20
CA LEU A 19 0.68 -0.55 -7.46
C LEU A 19 -0.85 -0.65 -7.47
N MET A 20 -1.35 -1.82 -7.87
CA MET A 20 -2.78 -2.12 -7.86
C MET A 20 -3.06 -3.18 -6.80
N ILE A 21 -4.11 -3.00 -6.00
CA ILE A 21 -4.49 -3.94 -4.95
C ILE A 21 -5.94 -4.36 -5.11
N GLY A 22 -6.21 -5.65 -5.03
CA GLY A 22 -7.57 -6.19 -5.06
C GLY A 22 -7.75 -7.30 -4.03
N LEU A 23 -8.95 -7.38 -3.48
CA LEU A 23 -9.32 -8.42 -2.52
C LEU A 23 -9.59 -9.74 -3.26
N ASP A 24 -9.10 -10.86 -2.72
CA ASP A 24 -9.25 -12.17 -3.37
C ASP A 24 -10.71 -12.59 -3.49
N HIS A 25 -11.53 -12.26 -2.51
CA HIS A 25 -12.94 -12.66 -2.48
C HIS A 25 -13.89 -11.72 -3.22
N SER A 26 -13.36 -10.67 -3.82
CA SER A 26 -14.17 -9.64 -4.49
C SER A 26 -14.03 -9.74 -6.00
N LEU A 27 -15.14 -9.55 -6.70
CA LEU A 27 -15.14 -9.42 -8.16
C LEU A 27 -14.99 -7.97 -8.62
N GLN A 28 -14.83 -7.04 -7.69
CA GLN A 28 -14.63 -5.64 -8.02
C GLN A 28 -13.22 -5.40 -8.58
N HIS A 29 -13.07 -4.29 -9.28
CA HIS A 29 -11.78 -3.91 -9.82
C HIS A 29 -10.77 -3.64 -8.70
N SER A 30 -9.49 -3.87 -9.01
CA SER A 30 -8.41 -3.47 -8.12
C SER A 30 -8.31 -1.96 -8.01
N GLU A 31 -7.74 -1.48 -6.91
CA GLU A 31 -7.54 -0.06 -6.65
C GLU A 31 -6.09 0.33 -6.83
N PRO A 32 -5.80 1.45 -7.51
CA PRO A 32 -4.44 1.98 -7.51
C PRO A 32 -4.11 2.58 -6.14
N MET A 33 -2.94 2.24 -5.63
CA MET A 33 -2.48 2.72 -4.33
C MET A 33 -1.02 3.14 -4.39
N THR A 34 -0.68 4.10 -3.54
CA THR A 34 0.71 4.51 -3.33
C THR A 34 1.20 3.88 -2.04
N ALA A 35 2.14 2.96 -2.16
CA ALA A 35 2.71 2.28 -1.00
C ALA A 35 3.54 3.25 -0.17
N GLN A 36 3.38 3.17 1.15
CA GLN A 36 4.19 3.87 2.12
C GLN A 36 5.12 2.83 2.74
N LEU A 37 6.41 2.99 2.56
CA LEU A 37 7.38 2.02 3.05
C LEU A 37 8.73 2.68 3.28
N ASP A 38 9.54 2.06 4.13
CA ASP A 38 10.91 2.48 4.37
C ASP A 38 11.85 1.88 3.32
N GLU A 39 13.03 2.46 3.17
CA GLU A 39 14.03 1.93 2.25
C GLU A 39 14.49 0.51 2.60
N ASN A 40 14.29 0.09 3.85
CA ASN A 40 14.63 -1.25 4.33
C ASN A 40 13.44 -2.19 4.38
N ALA A 41 12.29 -1.80 3.79
CA ALA A 41 11.10 -2.64 3.79
C ALA A 41 11.38 -3.97 3.07
N ASP A 42 10.90 -5.06 3.65
CA ASP A 42 11.09 -6.40 3.10
C ASP A 42 9.91 -7.35 3.33
N SER A 43 8.86 -6.89 3.99
CA SER A 43 7.76 -7.78 4.38
C SER A 43 6.39 -7.12 4.37
N GLU A 44 6.32 -5.80 4.45
CA GLU A 44 5.03 -5.12 4.50
C GLU A 44 5.15 -3.68 4.02
N PHE A 45 3.99 -3.13 3.63
CA PHE A 45 3.86 -1.71 3.31
C PHE A 45 2.47 -1.24 3.72
N TRP A 46 2.29 0.08 3.74
CA TRP A 46 1.03 0.70 4.12
C TRP A 46 0.54 1.61 3.02
N PHE A 47 -0.72 1.99 3.09
CA PHE A 47 -1.25 3.04 2.23
C PHE A 47 -2.45 3.71 2.90
N TYR A 48 -2.71 4.95 2.48
CA TYR A 48 -3.86 5.72 2.95
C TYR A 48 -4.99 5.59 1.95
N THR A 49 -6.19 5.38 2.47
CA THR A 49 -7.39 5.33 1.65
C THR A 49 -8.57 5.86 2.47
N THR A 50 -9.79 5.63 2.02
CA THR A 50 -10.99 6.03 2.75
C THR A 50 -11.76 4.79 3.21
N LYS A 51 -12.56 4.97 4.26
CA LYS A 51 -13.38 3.89 4.82
C LYS A 51 -14.43 3.36 3.83
N THR A 52 -14.72 4.12 2.78
CA THR A 52 -15.69 3.74 1.75
C THR A 52 -15.06 3.07 0.53
N ASN A 53 -13.73 2.95 0.50
CA ASN A 53 -13.06 2.30 -0.61
C ASN A 53 -13.46 0.81 -0.68
N ARG A 54 -13.55 0.28 -1.91
CA ARG A 54 -13.96 -1.11 -2.14
C ARG A 54 -13.06 -2.15 -1.47
N ILE A 55 -11.83 -1.80 -1.10
CA ILE A 55 -10.91 -2.71 -0.42
C ILE A 55 -10.87 -2.47 1.10
N ALA A 56 -11.68 -1.57 1.63
CA ALA A 56 -11.65 -1.17 3.04
C ALA A 56 -11.98 -2.31 4.01
N GLU A 57 -12.75 -3.30 3.58
CA GLU A 57 -13.09 -4.43 4.46
C GLU A 57 -11.89 -5.31 4.77
N GLY A 58 -10.84 -5.25 3.94
CA GLY A 58 -9.63 -6.02 4.18
C GLY A 58 -9.78 -7.51 3.91
N GLY A 59 -8.79 -8.27 4.34
CA GLY A 59 -8.71 -9.71 4.14
C GLY A 59 -7.64 -10.11 3.15
N PRO A 60 -7.64 -11.39 2.71
CA PRO A 60 -6.67 -11.85 1.70
C PRO A 60 -6.76 -11.01 0.44
N ALA A 61 -5.61 -10.61 -0.07
CA ALA A 61 -5.52 -9.68 -1.18
C ALA A 61 -4.28 -9.95 -2.04
N LYS A 62 -4.29 -9.35 -3.21
CA LYS A 62 -3.18 -9.45 -4.15
C LYS A 62 -2.79 -8.05 -4.60
N ALA A 63 -1.49 -7.77 -4.55
CA ALA A 63 -0.92 -6.54 -5.08
C ALA A 63 -0.13 -6.86 -6.34
N THR A 64 -0.31 -6.04 -7.37
CA THR A 64 0.45 -6.17 -8.61
C THR A 64 1.26 -4.91 -8.83
N PHE A 65 2.52 -5.08 -9.15
CA PHE A 65 3.50 -4.02 -9.26
C PHE A 65 4.33 -4.15 -10.52
N VAL A 66 4.57 -3.03 -11.18
CA VAL A 66 5.49 -2.94 -12.31
C VAL A 66 6.41 -1.75 -12.03
N SER A 67 7.72 -1.97 -12.06
CA SER A 67 8.66 -0.89 -11.84
C SER A 67 8.60 0.14 -12.97
N LYS A 68 9.02 1.37 -12.68
CA LYS A 68 8.95 2.44 -13.67
C LYS A 68 9.83 2.21 -14.89
N ASP A 69 10.90 1.41 -14.76
CA ASP A 69 11.76 1.04 -15.89
C ASP A 69 11.28 -0.21 -16.62
N ASN A 70 10.15 -0.78 -16.18
CA ASN A 70 9.53 -1.98 -16.75
C ASN A 70 10.41 -3.24 -16.69
N LYS A 71 11.33 -3.29 -15.73
CA LYS A 71 12.22 -4.45 -15.56
C LYS A 71 11.79 -5.38 -14.45
N VAL A 72 10.92 -4.93 -13.55
CA VAL A 72 10.41 -5.74 -12.45
C VAL A 72 8.89 -5.84 -12.55
N PHE A 73 8.38 -7.05 -12.60
CA PHE A 73 6.95 -7.36 -12.56
C PHE A 73 6.72 -8.26 -11.36
N ALA A 74 5.81 -7.88 -10.50
CA ALA A 74 5.55 -8.65 -9.28
C ALA A 74 4.06 -8.81 -9.03
N SER A 75 3.69 -10.00 -8.58
CA SER A 75 2.37 -10.30 -8.04
C SER A 75 2.59 -10.79 -6.62
N ILE A 76 2.01 -10.09 -5.66
CA ILE A 76 2.28 -10.31 -4.24
C ILE A 76 0.97 -10.67 -3.55
N ARG A 77 0.93 -11.83 -2.90
CA ARG A 77 -0.20 -12.22 -2.07
C ARG A 77 0.06 -11.86 -0.63
N GLY A 78 -0.97 -11.38 0.05
CA GLY A 78 -0.88 -11.03 1.44
C GLY A 78 -2.25 -10.80 2.04
N VAL A 79 -2.26 -10.11 3.16
CA VAL A 79 -3.48 -9.81 3.89
C VAL A 79 -3.54 -8.32 4.15
N LEU A 80 -4.69 -7.71 3.82
CA LEU A 80 -4.97 -6.31 4.13
C LEU A 80 -5.63 -6.22 5.50
N LYS A 81 -5.10 -5.34 6.35
CA LYS A 81 -5.67 -5.05 7.67
C LYS A 81 -5.66 -3.55 7.92
N PRO A 82 -6.68 -3.01 8.59
CA PRO A 82 -6.61 -1.63 9.03
C PRO A 82 -5.44 -1.42 9.99
N GLU A 83 -4.74 -0.30 9.82
CA GLU A 83 -3.69 0.12 10.74
C GLU A 83 -4.28 1.14 11.70
N THR A 84 -4.21 0.84 12.99
CA THR A 84 -4.80 1.68 14.03
C THR A 84 -3.76 2.38 14.91
N ASP A 85 -2.48 2.06 14.74
CA ASP A 85 -1.40 2.67 15.49
C ASP A 85 -1.15 4.10 14.98
N GLU A 86 -1.47 5.09 15.80
CA GLU A 86 -1.31 6.49 15.44
C GLU A 86 0.15 6.85 15.09
N ALA A 87 1.11 6.21 15.74
CA ALA A 87 2.52 6.43 15.45
C ALA A 87 2.87 6.03 14.01
N VAL A 88 2.29 4.93 13.53
CA VAL A 88 2.50 4.49 12.14
C VAL A 88 1.79 5.43 11.18
N ILE A 89 0.56 5.83 11.49
CA ILE A 89 -0.20 6.76 10.66
C ILE A 89 0.57 8.07 10.50
N ASP A 90 1.09 8.61 11.58
CA ASP A 90 1.84 9.87 11.57
C ASP A 90 3.19 9.74 10.86
N LYS A 91 3.85 8.59 11.00
CA LYS A 91 5.16 8.36 10.40
C LYS A 91 5.15 8.57 8.89
N TYR A 92 4.11 8.09 8.21
CA TYR A 92 4.02 8.16 6.75
C TYR A 92 3.19 9.34 6.25
N TRP A 93 2.66 10.16 7.15
CA TRP A 93 1.86 11.31 6.77
C TRP A 93 2.69 12.32 5.99
N SER A 94 2.20 12.77 4.85
CA SER A 94 2.89 13.69 3.97
C SER A 94 1.96 14.82 3.51
N LYS A 95 2.53 15.87 2.92
CA LYS A 95 1.72 16.93 2.33
C LYS A 95 0.79 16.42 1.25
N MET A 96 1.22 15.40 0.49
CA MET A 96 0.39 14.79 -0.54
C MET A 96 -0.82 14.11 0.09
N ALA A 97 -0.60 13.32 1.15
CA ALA A 97 -1.69 12.69 1.88
C ALA A 97 -2.63 13.74 2.48
N ALA A 98 -2.06 14.80 3.05
CA ALA A 98 -2.84 15.87 3.67
C ALA A 98 -3.80 16.55 2.69
N SER A 99 -3.43 16.63 1.41
CA SER A 99 -4.29 17.27 0.41
C SER A 99 -5.57 16.49 0.10
N TRP A 100 -5.61 15.20 0.46
CA TRP A 100 -6.79 14.34 0.23
C TRP A 100 -7.77 14.33 1.40
N TYR A 101 -7.38 14.86 2.57
CA TYR A 101 -8.18 14.78 3.79
C TYR A 101 -8.28 16.15 4.44
N GLU A 102 -9.50 16.69 4.49
CA GLU A 102 -9.76 18.05 5.00
C GLU A 102 -9.31 18.24 6.45
N GLN A 103 -9.46 17.21 7.28
CA GLN A 103 -9.12 17.26 8.70
C GLN A 103 -7.75 16.66 9.00
N GLY A 104 -6.90 16.52 7.98
CA GLY A 104 -5.57 15.97 8.14
C GLY A 104 -5.59 14.51 8.57
N SER A 105 -4.60 14.09 9.35
CA SER A 105 -4.50 12.71 9.82
C SER A 105 -5.59 12.29 10.79
N GLU A 106 -6.39 13.24 11.26
CA GLU A 106 -7.53 12.97 12.15
C GLU A 106 -8.86 12.94 11.41
N ASP A 107 -8.85 13.05 10.09
CA ASP A 107 -10.06 13.01 9.28
C ASP A 107 -10.81 11.69 9.50
N PRO A 108 -12.10 11.75 9.88
CA PRO A 108 -12.86 10.52 10.18
C PRO A 108 -13.05 9.59 8.98
N SER A 109 -12.87 10.07 7.74
CA SER A 109 -12.95 9.23 6.55
C SER A 109 -11.64 8.48 6.26
N LEU A 110 -10.55 8.88 6.93
CA LEU A 110 -9.24 8.28 6.71
C LEU A 110 -9.20 6.83 7.18
N LEU A 111 -8.63 6.00 6.34
CA LEU A 111 -8.30 4.62 6.69
C LEU A 111 -6.89 4.34 6.21
N MET A 112 -6.00 3.98 7.13
CA MET A 112 -4.69 3.47 6.77
C MET A 112 -4.74 1.95 6.80
N MET A 113 -4.21 1.32 5.78
CA MET A 113 -4.19 -0.14 5.70
C MET A 113 -2.76 -0.64 5.60
N ARG A 114 -2.54 -1.82 6.16
CA ARG A 114 -1.28 -2.54 6.11
C ARG A 114 -1.45 -3.78 5.23
N PHE A 115 -0.50 -3.96 4.33
CA PHE A 115 -0.41 -5.16 3.50
C PHE A 115 0.84 -5.92 3.85
#